data_bf0b8df393efcbb384b24d50e83e13f2
#
_entry.id   bf0b8df393efcbb384b24d50e83e13f2
#
_cell.length_a   1.000
_cell.length_b   1.000
_cell.length_c   1.000
_cell.angle_alpha   90.00
_cell.angle_beta   90.00
_cell.angle_gamma   90.00
#
_symmetry.space_group_name_H-M   'P 1'
#
loop_
_entity.id
_entity.type
_entity.pdbx_description
1 polymer ?
#
loop_
_entity_poly.entity_id
_entity_poly.type
_entity_poly.pdbx_seq_one_letter_code
_entity_poly.pdbx_strand_id
1 'polypeptide(L)' 'MEVKDVFELRKQGKIEEAYNAIRPMYASHKGHYTTIAMFWVGVDIMKLRYQQRRLEEAYKIFQSLMRLYPTMDD' A
#
# COMPACT_ATOMS: atom_id res chain seq x y z
N MET A 1 11.27 7.58 8.75
CA MET A 1 10.05 7.98 8.02
C MET A 1 8.83 7.54 8.81
N GLU A 2 7.84 8.39 8.94
CA GLU A 2 6.61 8.09 9.65
C GLU A 2 5.46 7.82 8.68
N VAL A 3 4.38 7.26 9.20
CA VAL A 3 3.19 6.94 8.37
C VAL A 3 2.65 8.19 7.69
N LYS A 4 2.67 9.35 8.38
CA LYS A 4 2.19 10.60 7.77
C LYS A 4 3.00 10.98 6.53
N ASP A 5 4.28 10.62 6.48
CA ASP A 5 5.13 10.88 5.32
C ASP A 5 4.71 10.03 4.14
N VAL A 6 4.28 8.81 4.41
CA VAL A 6 3.75 7.90 3.38
C VAL A 6 2.48 8.47 2.76
N PHE A 7 1.57 8.98 3.59
CA PHE A 7 0.35 9.61 3.09
C PHE A 7 0.67 10.87 2.29
N GLU A 8 1.70 11.61 2.69
CA GLU A 8 2.13 12.79 1.94
C GLU A 8 2.68 12.40 0.56
N LEU A 9 3.49 11.36 0.48
CA LEU A 9 3.98 10.84 -0.79
C LEU A 9 2.82 10.41 -1.69
N ARG A 10 1.84 9.73 -1.12
CA ARG A 10 0.64 9.32 -1.83
C ARG A 10 -0.10 10.52 -2.40
N LYS A 11 -0.28 11.55 -1.58
CA LYS A 11 -0.96 12.78 -1.96
C LYS A 11 -0.25 13.50 -3.11
N GLN A 12 1.08 13.43 -3.13
CA GLN A 12 1.91 14.02 -4.18
C GLN A 12 1.93 13.17 -5.47
N GLY A 13 1.29 12.03 -5.47
CA GLY A 13 1.29 11.13 -6.61
C GLY A 13 2.53 10.27 -6.72
N LYS A 14 3.39 10.27 -5.69
CA LYS A 14 4.62 9.47 -5.66
C LYS A 14 4.33 8.08 -5.13
N ILE A 15 3.56 7.32 -5.92
CA ILE A 15 3.00 6.04 -5.48
C ILE A 15 4.09 4.97 -5.27
N GLU A 16 5.06 4.88 -6.18
CA GLU A 16 6.16 3.92 -6.04
C GLU A 16 6.96 4.19 -4.76
N GLU A 17 7.26 5.44 -4.49
CA GLU A 17 8.00 5.81 -3.28
C GLU A 17 7.20 5.51 -2.02
N ALA A 18 5.90 5.81 -2.04
CA ALA A 18 5.02 5.52 -0.91
C ALA A 18 4.98 4.02 -0.63
N TYR A 19 4.85 3.22 -1.67
CA TYR A 19 4.81 1.76 -1.55
C TYR A 19 6.12 1.21 -0.98
N ASN A 20 7.25 1.67 -1.52
CA ASN A 20 8.56 1.24 -1.05
C ASN A 20 8.82 1.66 0.40
N ALA A 21 8.23 2.77 0.84
CA ALA A 21 8.37 3.24 2.21
C ALA A 21 7.49 2.44 3.18
N ILE A 22 6.23 2.18 2.82
CA ILE A 22 5.30 1.54 3.75
C ILE A 22 5.56 0.04 3.93
N ARG A 23 6.09 -0.64 2.93
CA ARG A 23 6.32 -2.09 3.02
C ARG A 23 7.16 -2.49 4.22
N PRO A 24 8.38 -1.93 4.41
CA PRO A 24 9.18 -2.30 5.59
C PRO A 24 8.56 -1.81 6.89
N MET A 25 7.88 -0.67 6.88
CA MET A 25 7.22 -0.15 8.07
C MET A 25 6.13 -1.11 8.54
N TYR A 26 5.30 -1.59 7.63
CA TYR A 26 4.24 -2.55 7.95
C TYR A 26 4.83 -3.88 8.41
N ALA A 27 5.90 -4.35 7.77
CA ALA A 27 6.56 -5.60 8.15
C ALA A 27 7.11 -5.54 9.58
N SER A 28 7.65 -4.37 9.97
CA SER A 28 8.22 -4.17 11.30
C SER A 28 7.16 -3.97 12.39
N HIS A 29 6.06 -3.30 12.04
CA HIS A 29 5.05 -2.94 13.03
C HIS A 29 3.68 -2.89 12.38
N LYS A 30 2.89 -3.92 12.61
CA LYS A 30 1.54 -4.06 12.04
C LYS A 30 0.52 -3.38 12.96
N GLY A 31 0.60 -2.06 13.03
CA GLY A 31 -0.32 -1.25 13.81
C GLY A 31 -1.52 -0.79 13.00
N HIS A 32 -2.38 -0.03 13.66
CA HIS A 32 -3.60 0.49 13.04
C HIS A 32 -3.27 1.37 11.83
N TYR A 33 -2.40 2.37 12.01
CA TYR A 33 -2.09 3.32 10.94
C TYR A 33 -1.23 2.73 9.85
N THR A 34 -0.28 1.86 10.20
CA THR A 34 0.53 1.18 9.19
C THR A 34 -0.32 0.26 8.33
N THR A 35 -1.31 -0.39 8.92
CA THR A 35 -2.24 -1.26 8.19
C THR A 35 -3.09 -0.46 7.21
N ILE A 36 -3.65 0.67 7.67
CA ILE A 36 -4.45 1.55 6.81
C ILE A 36 -3.60 2.09 5.67
N ALA A 37 -2.39 2.58 5.98
CA ALA A 37 -1.49 3.10 4.96
C ALA A 37 -1.11 2.03 3.94
N MET A 38 -0.79 0.83 4.41
CA MET A 38 -0.46 -0.29 3.52
C MET A 38 -1.61 -0.63 2.59
N PHE A 39 -2.84 -0.63 3.13
CA PHE A 39 -4.01 -0.92 2.31
C PHE A 39 -4.19 0.12 1.20
N TRP A 40 -4.22 1.40 1.54
CA TRP A 40 -4.51 2.43 0.55
C TRP A 40 -3.38 2.64 -0.45
N VAL A 41 -2.13 2.56 0.00
CA VAL A 41 -0.99 2.60 -0.90
C VAL A 41 -0.99 1.37 -1.79
N GLY A 42 -1.37 0.22 -1.23
CA GLY A 42 -1.52 -1.01 -2.01
C GLY A 42 -2.56 -0.89 -3.12
N VAL A 43 -3.70 -0.25 -2.82
CA VAL A 43 -4.72 0.02 -3.84
C VAL A 43 -4.14 0.90 -4.95
N ASP A 44 -3.40 1.94 -4.57
CA ASP A 44 -2.82 2.87 -5.53
C ASP A 44 -1.79 2.19 -6.43
N ILE A 45 -0.91 1.37 -5.84
CA ILE A 45 0.11 0.68 -6.62
C ILE A 45 -0.50 -0.42 -7.52
N MET A 46 -1.55 -1.06 -7.04
CA MET A 46 -2.28 -2.05 -7.84
C MET A 46 -2.84 -1.40 -9.11
N LYS A 47 -3.47 -0.23 -8.96
CA LYS A 47 -4.00 0.52 -10.09
C LYS A 47 -2.88 0.91 -11.05
N LEU A 48 -1.75 1.35 -10.52
CA LEU A 48 -0.61 1.74 -11.34
C LEU A 48 -0.08 0.56 -12.15
N ARG A 49 0.10 -0.61 -11.53
CA ARG A 49 0.55 -1.82 -12.23
C ARG A 49 -0.45 -2.24 -13.31
N TYR A 50 -1.74 -2.12 -13.02
CA TYR A 50 -2.77 -2.42 -14.00
C TYR A 50 -2.66 -1.48 -15.21
N GLN A 51 -2.46 -0.18 -14.96
CA GLN A 51 -2.30 0.80 -16.05
C GLN A 51 -1.05 0.53 -16.88
N GLN A 52 -0.01 -0.03 -16.26
CA GLN A 52 1.23 -0.40 -16.93
C GLN A 52 1.13 -1.74 -17.65
N ARG A 53 -0.03 -2.37 -17.67
CA ARG A 53 -0.27 -3.69 -18.24
C ARG A 53 0.51 -4.81 -17.53
N ARG A 54 0.93 -4.56 -16.28
CA ARG A 54 1.61 -5.55 -15.44
C ARG A 54 0.56 -6.28 -14.61
N LEU A 55 -0.27 -7.05 -15.31
CA LEU A 55 -1.49 -7.62 -14.72
C LEU A 55 -1.21 -8.66 -13.64
N GLU A 56 -0.16 -9.45 -13.82
CA GLU A 56 0.21 -10.47 -12.84
C GLU A 56 0.64 -9.84 -11.51
N GLU A 57 1.42 -8.77 -11.58
CA GLU A 57 1.83 -8.03 -10.39
C GLU A 57 0.64 -7.36 -9.72
N ALA A 58 -0.25 -6.76 -10.51
CA ALA A 58 -1.46 -6.15 -9.99
C ALA A 58 -2.32 -7.19 -9.26
N TYR A 59 -2.44 -8.38 -9.82
CA TYR A 59 -3.21 -9.45 -9.21
C TYR A 59 -2.62 -9.92 -7.88
N LYS A 60 -1.28 -10.05 -7.81
CA LYS A 60 -0.61 -10.42 -6.58
C LYS A 60 -0.82 -9.38 -5.48
N ILE A 61 -0.79 -8.10 -5.85
CA ILE A 61 -1.07 -7.02 -4.90
C ILE A 61 -2.52 -7.11 -4.43
N PHE A 62 -3.46 -7.35 -5.36
CA PHE A 62 -4.87 -7.53 -5.02
C PHE A 62 -5.05 -8.64 -3.99
N GLN A 63 -4.41 -9.80 -4.19
CA GLN A 63 -4.50 -10.91 -3.25
C GLN A 63 -3.97 -10.52 -1.87
N SER A 64 -2.89 -9.76 -1.82
CA SER A 64 -2.34 -9.26 -0.56
C SER A 64 -3.33 -8.34 0.15
N LEU A 65 -4.01 -7.47 -0.61
CA LEU A 65 -5.01 -6.56 -0.05
C LEU A 65 -6.22 -7.32 0.49
N MET A 66 -6.63 -8.38 -0.17
CA MET A 66 -7.74 -9.19 0.30
C MET A 66 -7.43 -9.90 1.62
N ARG A 67 -6.18 -10.25 1.85
CA ARG A 67 -5.75 -10.80 3.15
C ARG A 67 -5.68 -9.73 4.22
N LEU A 68 -5.32 -8.51 3.83
CA LEU A 68 -5.17 -7.39 4.74
C LEU A 68 -6.50 -6.82 5.18
N TYR A 69 -7.47 -6.78 4.29
CA TYR A 69 -8.77 -6.14 4.53
C TYR A 69 -9.45 -6.63 5.81
N PRO A 70 -9.52 -7.95 6.10
CA PRO A 70 -10.20 -8.42 7.31
C PRO A 70 -9.52 -8.01 8.61
N THR A 71 -8.27 -7.54 8.55
CA THR A 71 -7.54 -7.11 9.75
C THR A 71 -7.72 -5.62 10.03
N MET A 72 -8.37 -4.90 9.13
CA MET A 72 -8.61 -3.47 9.28
C MET A 72 -9.81 -3.26 10.21
N ASP A 73 -9.64 -2.33 11.14
CA ASP A 73 -10.74 -1.93 12.00
C ASP A 73 -11.68 -0.99 11.25
N ASP A 74 -12.94 -1.18 11.47
CA ASP A 74 -13.97 -0.33 10.86
C ASP A 74 -14.18 0.95 11.62
#